data_110915644f4e5dfde4b1a5d69b59a935
#
_entry.id   110915644f4e5dfde4b1a5d69b59a935
#
_cell.length_a   1.000
_cell.length_b   1.000
_cell.length_c   1.000
_cell.angle_alpha   90.00
_cell.angle_beta   90.00
_cell.angle_gamma   90.00
#
_symmetry.space_group_name_H-M   'P 1'
#
loop_
_entity.id
_entity.type
_entity.pdbx_description
1 polymer ?
#
loop_
_entity_poly.entity_id
_entity_poly.type
_entity_poly.pdbx_seq_one_letter_code
_entity_poly.pdbx_strand_id
1 'polypeptide(L)'
;ILMLDAFGGYEAHQELEERTDHTNFTYCWDQSKFNPITNELTCYIHFEFKDGSSIQKAFEYNWRLWSLPEIKECLIEAGFRTIDFYMQGWDDEKDEETEEFFKMTSCDADPGWIAYIIASK
;
A
#
# COMPACT_ATOMS: atom_id res chain seq x y z
N ILE A 1 12.69 -18.73 4.38
CA ILE A 1 12.43 -17.27 4.43
C ILE A 1 11.22 -16.95 3.58
N LEU A 2 10.31 -16.21 4.17
CA LEU A 2 9.15 -15.66 3.48
C LEU A 2 9.30 -14.15 3.41
N MET A 3 9.04 -13.58 2.23
CA MET A 3 9.02 -12.14 2.03
C MET A 3 7.67 -11.72 1.50
N LEU A 4 7.04 -10.77 2.18
CA LEU A 4 5.75 -10.20 1.80
C LEU A 4 5.87 -8.70 1.68
N ASP A 5 5.02 -8.10 0.88
CA ASP A 5 4.82 -6.65 0.89
C ASP A 5 3.41 -6.32 1.33
N ALA A 6 3.24 -5.13 1.88
CA ALA A 6 1.95 -4.63 2.29
C ALA A 6 1.96 -3.11 2.24
N PHE A 7 0.79 -2.53 2.06
CA PHE A 7 0.61 -1.09 2.17
C PHE A 7 -0.47 -0.77 3.19
N GLY A 8 -0.44 0.44 3.70
CA GLY A 8 -1.43 0.91 4.66
C GLY A 8 -1.28 2.41 4.90
N GLY A 9 -1.67 2.84 6.07
CA GLY A 9 -1.73 4.22 6.47
C GLY A 9 -3.18 4.66 6.65
N TYR A 10 -3.40 5.81 7.30
CA TYR A 10 -4.77 6.21 7.62
C TYR A 10 -5.59 6.63 6.40
N GLU A 11 -4.96 6.99 5.28
CA GLU A 11 -5.68 7.27 4.03
C GLU A 11 -6.11 6.00 3.29
N ALA A 12 -5.54 4.84 3.60
CA ALA A 12 -5.93 3.59 2.97
C ALA A 12 -7.36 3.15 3.31
N HIS A 13 -7.92 3.68 4.40
CA HIS A 13 -9.30 3.43 4.83
C HIS A 13 -10.31 4.37 4.16
N GLN A 14 -9.86 5.31 3.36
CA GLN A 14 -10.71 6.35 2.78
C GLN A 14 -11.07 6.05 1.34
N GLU A 15 -12.27 6.46 0.96
CA GLU A 15 -12.65 6.54 -0.44
C GLU A 15 -11.97 7.78 -1.00
N LEU A 16 -11.04 7.60 -1.92
CA LEU A 16 -10.30 8.70 -2.52
C LEU A 16 -9.77 8.32 -3.89
N GLU A 17 -9.40 9.32 -4.64
CA GLU A 17 -8.80 9.17 -5.96
C GLU A 17 -7.53 10.00 -6.02
N GLU A 18 -6.43 9.40 -6.46
CA GLU A 18 -5.16 10.07 -6.66
C GLU A 18 -4.81 10.05 -8.15
N ARG A 19 -4.49 11.21 -8.69
CA ARG A 19 -4.16 11.38 -10.09
C ARG A 19 -2.70 11.78 -10.22
N THR A 20 -1.98 11.09 -11.07
CA THR A 20 -0.58 11.37 -11.35
C THR A 20 -0.40 11.57 -12.84
N ASP A 21 0.03 12.78 -13.23
CA ASP A 21 0.25 13.11 -14.63
C ASP A 21 1.61 12.60 -15.10
N HIS A 22 1.60 11.91 -16.24
CA HIS A 22 2.80 11.51 -16.97
C HIS A 22 2.79 12.17 -18.34
N THR A 23 3.87 12.03 -19.10
CA THR A 23 4.03 12.71 -20.39
C THR A 23 2.89 12.41 -21.38
N ASN A 24 2.44 11.17 -21.43
CA ASN A 24 1.45 10.73 -22.43
C ASN A 24 0.09 10.34 -21.86
N PHE A 25 -0.02 10.25 -20.53
CA PHE A 25 -1.23 9.80 -19.87
C PHE A 25 -1.30 10.28 -18.43
N THR A 26 -2.49 10.20 -17.83
CA THR A 26 -2.71 10.39 -16.41
C THR A 26 -3.06 9.04 -15.80
N TYR A 27 -2.33 8.68 -14.76
CA TYR A 27 -2.58 7.48 -13.94
C TYR A 27 -3.53 7.85 -12.82
N CYS A 28 -4.63 7.11 -12.67
CA CYS A 28 -5.61 7.34 -11.62
C CYS A 28 -5.69 6.13 -10.71
N TRP A 29 -5.32 6.30 -9.45
CA TRP A 29 -5.53 5.32 -8.38
C TRP A 29 -6.84 5.66 -7.68
N ASP A 30 -7.79 4.74 -7.71
CA ASP A 30 -9.14 4.95 -7.21
C ASP A 30 -9.45 3.95 -6.09
N GLN A 31 -9.46 4.44 -4.85
CA GLN A 31 -9.92 3.69 -3.68
C GLN A 31 -11.43 3.86 -3.60
N SER A 32 -12.14 2.97 -4.30
CA SER A 32 -13.55 3.13 -4.60
C SER A 32 -14.46 2.78 -3.44
N LYS A 33 -14.06 1.79 -2.62
CA LYS A 33 -14.90 1.29 -1.54
C LYS A 33 -14.06 0.65 -0.44
N PHE A 34 -14.44 0.90 0.80
CA PHE A 34 -13.86 0.25 1.97
C PHE A 34 -14.98 -0.23 2.89
N ASN A 35 -14.90 -1.49 3.33
CA ASN A 35 -15.87 -2.07 4.24
C ASN A 35 -15.24 -2.21 5.63
N PRO A 36 -15.66 -1.40 6.63
CA PRO A 36 -15.04 -1.42 7.95
C PRO A 36 -15.31 -2.70 8.77
N ILE A 37 -16.31 -3.49 8.40
CA ILE A 37 -16.62 -4.74 9.09
C ILE A 37 -15.62 -5.83 8.67
N THR A 38 -15.26 -5.86 7.38
CA THR A 38 -14.40 -6.92 6.81
C THR A 38 -12.98 -6.44 6.51
N ASN A 39 -12.75 -5.12 6.49
CA ASN A 39 -11.55 -4.48 5.98
C ASN A 39 -11.30 -4.76 4.49
N GLU A 40 -12.31 -5.16 3.75
CA GLU A 40 -12.19 -5.32 2.31
C GLU A 40 -12.13 -3.97 1.61
N LEU A 41 -11.18 -3.84 0.70
CA LEU A 41 -10.90 -2.63 -0.05
C LEU A 41 -11.01 -2.94 -1.55
N THR A 42 -11.83 -2.17 -2.25
CA THR A 42 -11.92 -2.27 -3.71
C THR A 42 -11.25 -1.06 -4.33
N CYS A 43 -10.24 -1.32 -5.16
CA CYS A 43 -9.47 -0.30 -5.84
C CYS A 43 -9.46 -0.54 -7.34
N TYR A 44 -9.38 0.54 -8.09
CA TYR A 44 -9.24 0.51 -9.54
C TYR A 44 -8.05 1.35 -9.97
N ILE A 45 -7.51 0.99 -11.14
CA ILE A 45 -6.56 1.84 -11.85
C ILE A 45 -7.22 2.25 -13.16
N HIS A 46 -7.26 3.56 -13.41
CA HIS A 46 -7.76 4.14 -14.64
C HIS A 46 -6.64 4.88 -15.35
N PHE A 47 -6.71 4.93 -16.67
CA PHE A 47 -5.79 5.72 -17.48
C PHE A 47 -6.58 6.71 -18.33
N GLU A 48 -6.11 7.95 -18.34
CA GLU A 48 -6.67 9.01 -19.20
C GLU A 48 -5.58 9.51 -20.15
N PHE A 49 -5.94 9.66 -21.40
CA PHE A 49 -5.00 10.06 -22.45
C PHE A 49 -5.28 11.50 -22.90
N LYS A 50 -4.27 12.13 -23.50
CA LYS A 50 -4.34 13.54 -23.92
C LYS A 50 -5.34 13.80 -25.04
N ASP A 51 -5.67 12.78 -25.82
CA ASP A 51 -6.67 12.89 -26.90
C ASP A 51 -8.12 12.82 -26.41
N GLY A 52 -8.31 12.75 -25.07
CA GLY A 52 -9.63 12.65 -24.44
C GLY A 52 -10.15 11.23 -24.26
N SER A 53 -9.45 10.23 -24.78
CA SER A 53 -9.81 8.84 -24.55
C SER A 53 -9.37 8.39 -23.17
N SER A 54 -9.95 7.29 -22.69
CA SER A 54 -9.60 6.72 -21.38
C SER A 54 -9.78 5.21 -21.37
N ILE A 55 -9.07 4.56 -20.47
CA ILE A 55 -9.31 3.16 -20.11
C ILE A 55 -9.79 3.18 -18.67
N GLN A 56 -11.09 2.95 -18.46
CA GLN A 56 -11.65 2.88 -17.12
C GLN A 56 -11.56 1.47 -16.59
N LYS A 57 -11.22 1.34 -15.29
CA LYS A 57 -11.08 0.06 -14.62
C LYS A 57 -10.12 -0.89 -15.37
N ALA A 58 -8.98 -0.35 -15.79
CA ALA A 58 -7.94 -1.15 -16.45
C ALA A 58 -7.46 -2.28 -15.55
N PHE A 59 -7.39 -2.02 -14.25
CA PHE A 59 -7.08 -3.01 -13.22
C PHE A 59 -8.08 -2.86 -12.08
N GLU A 60 -8.50 -3.99 -11.51
CA GLU A 60 -9.37 -4.06 -10.36
C GLU A 60 -8.70 -4.89 -9.27
N TYR A 61 -8.71 -4.38 -8.05
CA TYR A 61 -8.16 -5.07 -6.89
C TYR A 61 -9.22 -5.16 -5.81
N ASN A 62 -9.45 -6.39 -5.34
CA ASN A 62 -10.33 -6.66 -4.20
C ASN A 62 -9.46 -7.28 -3.12
N TRP A 63 -8.98 -6.45 -2.20
CA TRP A 63 -8.05 -6.85 -1.16
C TRP A 63 -8.66 -6.66 0.21
N ARG A 64 -8.16 -7.41 1.17
CA ARG A 64 -8.33 -7.07 2.57
C ARG A 64 -7.17 -6.16 2.98
N LEU A 65 -7.49 -5.07 3.66
CA LEU A 65 -6.48 -4.19 4.24
C LEU A 65 -6.01 -4.80 5.57
N TRP A 66 -4.76 -5.23 5.61
CA TRP A 66 -4.15 -5.84 6.77
C TRP A 66 -3.29 -4.83 7.53
N SER A 67 -3.38 -4.82 8.87
CA SER A 67 -2.40 -4.11 9.68
C SER A 67 -1.14 -4.98 9.85
N LEU A 68 -0.02 -4.34 10.12
CA LEU A 68 1.22 -5.08 10.35
C LEU A 68 1.15 -5.98 11.59
N PRO A 69 0.53 -5.57 12.72
CA PRO A 69 0.32 -6.48 13.86
C PRO A 69 -0.48 -7.72 13.50
N GLU A 70 -1.53 -7.59 12.69
CA GLU A 70 -2.31 -8.75 12.24
C GLU A 70 -1.46 -9.71 11.41
N ILE A 71 -0.67 -9.19 10.48
CA ILE A 71 0.24 -10.01 9.66
C ILE A 71 1.24 -10.72 10.55
N LYS A 72 1.84 -10.01 11.52
CA LYS A 72 2.78 -10.57 12.47
C LYS A 72 2.17 -11.73 13.27
N GLU A 73 0.97 -11.53 13.80
CA GLU A 73 0.25 -12.55 14.57
C GLU A 73 -0.03 -13.80 13.74
N CYS A 74 -0.46 -13.63 12.48
CA CYS A 74 -0.67 -14.73 11.55
C CYS A 74 0.62 -15.50 11.28
N LEU A 75 1.73 -14.79 11.09
CA LEU A 75 3.04 -15.42 10.84
C LEU A 75 3.54 -16.19 12.06
N ILE A 76 3.38 -15.65 13.27
CA ILE A 76 3.72 -16.35 14.51
C ILE A 76 2.90 -17.62 14.64
N GLU A 77 1.60 -17.54 14.41
CA GLU A 77 0.70 -18.68 14.47
C GLU A 77 1.06 -19.75 13.43
N ALA A 78 1.55 -19.35 12.26
CA ALA A 78 2.04 -20.25 11.23
C ALA A 78 3.40 -20.88 11.53
N GLY A 79 4.06 -20.49 12.63
CA GLY A 79 5.32 -21.09 13.09
C GLY A 79 6.58 -20.31 12.74
N PHE A 80 6.46 -19.09 12.24
CA PHE A 80 7.63 -18.23 12.04
C PHE A 80 8.09 -17.66 13.36
N ARG A 81 9.40 -17.66 13.58
CA ARG A 81 10.01 -17.21 14.85
C ARG A 81 10.55 -15.80 14.77
N THR A 82 11.09 -15.43 13.61
CA THR A 82 11.67 -14.11 13.39
C THR A 82 10.84 -13.38 12.34
N ILE A 83 10.35 -12.20 12.69
CA ILE A 83 9.53 -11.38 11.81
C ILE A 83 10.04 -9.95 11.89
N ASP A 84 10.57 -9.44 10.79
CA ASP A 84 11.15 -8.11 10.69
C ASP A 84 10.35 -7.27 9.69
N PHE A 85 10.17 -6.00 10.03
CA PHE A 85 9.49 -5.03 9.18
C PHE A 85 10.49 -4.02 8.63
N TYR A 86 10.42 -3.80 7.33
CA TYR A 86 11.22 -2.79 6.63
C TYR A 86 10.28 -1.77 6.04
N MET A 87 10.37 -0.53 6.52
CA MET A 87 9.50 0.56 6.11
C MET A 87 10.20 1.43 5.10
N GLN A 88 9.45 1.92 4.11
CA GLN A 88 9.97 2.85 3.11
C GLN A 88 10.37 4.16 3.78
N GLY A 89 11.54 4.68 3.39
CA GLY A 89 12.05 5.95 3.89
C GLY A 89 11.36 7.14 3.26
N TRP A 90 11.55 8.29 3.87
CA TRP A 90 11.00 9.56 3.43
C TRP A 90 12.11 10.61 3.33
N ASP A 91 12.12 11.39 2.25
CA ASP A 91 13.04 12.51 2.07
C ASP A 91 12.30 13.80 2.40
N ASP A 92 12.61 14.39 3.58
CA ASP A 92 11.96 15.61 4.06
C ASP A 92 12.25 16.84 3.19
N GLU A 93 13.42 16.89 2.55
CA GLU A 93 13.79 18.01 1.69
C GLU A 93 12.98 18.03 0.39
N LYS A 94 12.73 16.84 -0.18
CA LYS A 94 11.97 16.68 -1.43
C LYS A 94 10.50 16.41 -1.19
N ASP A 95 10.10 16.15 0.05
CA ASP A 95 8.74 15.79 0.44
C ASP A 95 8.20 14.59 -0.36
N GLU A 96 9.03 13.56 -0.50
CA GLU A 96 8.68 12.35 -1.25
C GLU A 96 9.28 11.10 -0.62
N GLU A 97 8.73 9.94 -0.96
CA GLU A 97 9.29 8.66 -0.55
C GLU A 97 10.63 8.39 -1.24
N THR A 98 11.49 7.66 -0.53
CA THR A 98 12.78 7.20 -1.06
C THR A 98 12.64 5.76 -1.59
N GLU A 99 13.67 5.30 -2.29
CA GLU A 99 13.74 3.90 -2.74
C GLU A 99 14.33 2.97 -1.65
N GLU A 100 14.72 3.53 -0.51
CA GLU A 100 15.34 2.78 0.58
C GLU A 100 14.31 2.35 1.62
N PHE A 101 14.52 1.15 2.16
CA PHE A 101 13.70 0.57 3.21
C PHE A 101 14.55 0.31 4.44
N PHE A 102 14.02 0.64 5.60
CA PHE A 102 14.75 0.54 6.87
C PHE A 102 14.03 -0.38 7.83
N LYS A 103 14.79 -1.25 8.50
CA LYS A 103 14.27 -2.11 9.54
C LYS A 103 13.81 -1.26 10.73
N MET A 104 12.55 -1.40 11.11
CA MET A 104 11.95 -0.60 12.18
C MET A 104 11.07 -1.44 13.08
N THR A 105 11.01 -1.04 14.36
CA THR A 105 10.08 -1.60 15.34
C THR A 105 8.97 -0.63 15.69
N SER A 106 9.12 0.62 15.30
CA SER A 106 8.10 1.67 15.43
C SER A 106 8.31 2.73 14.35
N CYS A 107 7.25 3.40 13.95
CA CYS A 107 7.30 4.52 13.01
C CYS A 107 6.12 5.44 13.25
N ASP A 108 6.14 6.60 12.60
CA ASP A 108 5.04 7.56 12.70
C ASP A 108 3.80 7.06 11.96
N ALA A 109 2.63 7.56 12.37
CA ALA A 109 1.36 7.27 11.71
C ALA A 109 1.21 8.13 10.46
N ASP A 110 1.74 7.67 9.36
CA ASP A 110 1.71 8.39 8.08
C ASP A 110 0.43 8.11 7.28
N PRO A 111 0.06 9.03 6.36
CA PRO A 111 -1.11 8.84 5.49
C PRO A 111 -1.03 7.56 4.66
N GLY A 112 0.16 7.23 4.17
CA GLY A 112 0.42 6.03 3.41
C GLY A 112 1.81 5.49 3.68
N TRP A 113 1.93 4.17 3.72
CA TRP A 113 3.22 3.50 3.86
C TRP A 113 3.24 2.21 3.05
N ILE A 114 4.46 1.80 2.70
CA ILE A 114 4.75 0.49 2.13
C ILE A 114 5.74 -0.19 3.06
N ALA A 115 5.50 -1.46 3.33
CA ALA A 115 6.37 -2.29 4.17
C ALA A 115 6.74 -3.58 3.45
N TYR A 116 7.96 -4.03 3.68
CA TYR A 116 8.36 -5.41 3.42
C TYR A 116 8.45 -6.16 4.73
N ILE A 117 7.90 -7.35 4.76
CA ILE A 117 7.89 -8.22 5.93
C ILE A 117 8.75 -9.43 5.61
N ILE A 118 9.79 -9.64 6.41
CA ILE A 118 10.71 -10.75 6.25
C ILE A 118 10.50 -11.68 7.43
N ALA A 119 10.12 -12.91 7.16
CA ALA A 119 9.87 -13.91 8.19
C ALA A 119 10.72 -15.16 7.98
N SER A 120 11.20 -15.74 9.06
CA SER A 120 11.97 -16.99 9.04
C SER A 120 11.57 -17.90 10.19
N LYS A 121 11.69 -19.19 9.93
CA LYS A 121 11.39 -20.22 10.93
C LYS A 121 12.59 -20.52 11.83
#